data_e265de5620c4cf2f9f7883a5a6273107
#
_entry.id   e265de5620c4cf2f9f7883a5a6273107
#
_cell.length_a   1.000
_cell.length_b   1.000
_cell.length_c   1.000
_cell.angle_alpha   90.00
_cell.angle_beta   90.00
_cell.angle_gamma   90.00
#
_symmetry.space_group_name_H-M   'P 1'
#
loop_
_entity.id
_entity.type
_entity.pdbx_description
1 polymer ?
#
loop_
_entity_poly.entity_id
_entity_poly.type
_entity_poly.pdbx_seq_one_letter_code
_entity_poly.pdbx_strand_id
1 'polypeptide(L)'
;HVPASGEAVFGSTALCLGEKLATGGEGSIYDLSDGTVAKIYHRGKLTVGRREKLERMTAEPVCCEGVCWPKELLRDAEGNFVGYRMERARGTELQRALFTRPALEAHFPNWKKADMVQLCITILEKICALHGRGIILGDINPLNILVVSPTEVWFVDCDSYQIGDYPCPVGTVRFTAPEIQKRNFADFLRTEGNEAFAVATLLFMLMLPGKSPYAQEGGGDLS
;
A
#
# COMPACT_ATOMS: atom_id res chain seq x y z
N HIS A 1 -5.50 -23.79 -9.98
CA HIS A 1 -5.55 -22.79 -11.05
C HIS A 1 -5.45 -21.38 -10.47
N VAL A 2 -4.89 -20.42 -11.23
CA VAL A 2 -4.89 -19.00 -10.88
C VAL A 2 -5.70 -18.30 -11.96
N PRO A 3 -6.87 -17.72 -11.62
CA PRO A 3 -7.73 -17.07 -12.60
C PRO A 3 -7.04 -15.89 -13.30
N ALA A 4 -7.42 -15.68 -14.57
CA ALA A 4 -6.89 -14.63 -15.44
C ALA A 4 -8.02 -13.81 -16.10
N SER A 5 -7.68 -12.82 -16.92
CA SER A 5 -8.65 -11.99 -17.64
C SER A 5 -9.67 -12.85 -18.42
N GLY A 6 -10.94 -12.53 -18.29
CA GLY A 6 -12.06 -13.25 -18.88
C GLY A 6 -12.61 -14.40 -18.04
N GLU A 7 -11.92 -14.79 -16.96
CA GLU A 7 -12.37 -15.86 -16.07
C GLU A 7 -13.23 -15.31 -14.93
N ALA A 8 -14.15 -16.16 -14.45
CA ALA A 8 -15.02 -15.83 -13.33
C ALA A 8 -14.30 -16.07 -11.98
N VAL A 9 -14.53 -15.16 -11.04
CA VAL A 9 -14.22 -15.32 -9.62
C VAL A 9 -15.47 -15.04 -8.81
N PHE A 10 -15.51 -15.57 -7.59
CA PHE A 10 -16.73 -15.58 -6.79
C PHE A 10 -16.45 -14.94 -5.43
N GLY A 11 -17.13 -13.83 -5.16
CA GLY A 11 -17.30 -13.21 -3.85
C GLY A 11 -18.73 -13.43 -3.35
N SER A 12 -19.39 -12.36 -2.92
CA SER A 12 -20.86 -12.36 -2.67
C SER A 12 -21.67 -12.59 -3.95
N THR A 13 -21.10 -12.23 -5.09
CA THR A 13 -21.64 -12.47 -6.44
C THR A 13 -20.54 -13.01 -7.34
N ALA A 14 -20.93 -13.57 -8.50
CA ALA A 14 -19.97 -13.91 -9.54
C ALA A 14 -19.47 -12.63 -10.21
N LEU A 15 -18.15 -12.52 -10.38
CA LEU A 15 -17.45 -11.39 -10.99
C LEU A 15 -16.58 -11.90 -12.13
N CYS A 16 -16.49 -11.16 -13.22
CA CYS A 16 -15.60 -11.47 -14.32
C CYS A 16 -14.34 -10.60 -14.21
N LEU A 17 -13.16 -11.21 -14.26
CA LEU A 17 -11.89 -10.50 -14.29
C LEU A 17 -11.72 -9.79 -15.64
N GLY A 18 -11.71 -8.48 -15.62
CA GLY A 18 -11.49 -7.64 -16.80
C GLY A 18 -10.03 -7.55 -17.20
N GLU A 19 -9.62 -6.38 -17.67
CA GLU A 19 -8.23 -6.11 -18.05
C GLU A 19 -7.29 -6.22 -16.85
N LYS A 20 -6.11 -6.80 -17.10
CA LYS A 20 -5.03 -6.78 -16.12
C LYS A 20 -4.38 -5.40 -16.07
N LEU A 21 -4.53 -4.71 -14.95
CA LEU A 21 -4.03 -3.34 -14.74
C LEU A 21 -2.57 -3.32 -14.29
N ALA A 22 -2.16 -4.30 -13.47
CA ALA A 22 -0.80 -4.36 -12.92
C ALA A 22 -0.42 -5.79 -12.53
N THR A 23 0.88 -6.04 -12.41
CA THR A 23 1.43 -7.28 -11.86
C THR A 23 2.58 -6.94 -10.92
N GLY A 24 2.56 -7.48 -9.72
CA GLY A 24 3.61 -7.36 -8.71
C GLY A 24 4.16 -8.73 -8.29
N GLY A 25 5.04 -8.73 -7.29
CA GLY A 25 5.66 -9.96 -6.77
C GLY A 25 4.71 -10.93 -6.08
N GLU A 26 3.55 -10.47 -5.63
CA GLU A 26 2.58 -11.28 -4.91
C GLU A 26 1.37 -11.70 -5.74
N GLY A 27 0.98 -10.90 -6.73
CA GLY A 27 -0.22 -11.14 -7.52
C GLY A 27 -0.41 -10.12 -8.63
N SER A 28 -1.55 -10.21 -9.29
CA SER A 28 -1.98 -9.31 -10.36
C SER A 28 -3.28 -8.60 -10.00
N ILE A 29 -3.42 -7.37 -10.47
CA ILE A 29 -4.62 -6.54 -10.28
C ILE A 29 -5.42 -6.55 -11.56
N TYR A 30 -6.70 -6.87 -11.44
CA TYR A 30 -7.66 -6.92 -12.55
C TYR A 30 -8.81 -5.93 -12.31
N ASP A 31 -9.24 -5.27 -13.37
CA ASP A 31 -10.44 -4.43 -13.35
C ASP A 31 -11.71 -5.31 -13.20
N LEU A 32 -12.68 -4.80 -12.45
CA LEU A 32 -14.00 -5.45 -12.31
C LEU A 32 -15.14 -4.65 -12.95
N SER A 33 -14.81 -3.56 -13.66
CA SER A 33 -15.75 -2.70 -14.42
C SER A 33 -16.87 -2.04 -13.58
N ASP A 34 -16.75 -2.06 -12.26
CA ASP A 34 -17.72 -1.49 -11.32
C ASP A 34 -17.08 -0.44 -10.37
N GLY A 35 -15.89 0.05 -10.72
CA GLY A 35 -15.09 0.96 -9.89
C GLY A 35 -14.25 0.24 -8.82
N THR A 36 -14.26 -1.09 -8.82
CA THR A 36 -13.42 -1.91 -7.96
C THR A 36 -12.41 -2.73 -8.76
N VAL A 37 -11.46 -3.34 -8.08
CA VAL A 37 -10.44 -4.22 -8.65
C VAL A 37 -10.30 -5.50 -7.84
N ALA A 38 -9.85 -6.55 -8.50
CA ALA A 38 -9.47 -7.82 -7.87
C ALA A 38 -7.95 -7.93 -7.80
N LYS A 39 -7.38 -8.16 -6.61
CA LYS A 39 -6.01 -8.65 -6.45
C LYS A 39 -6.05 -10.17 -6.42
N ILE A 40 -5.51 -10.80 -7.46
CA ILE A 40 -5.40 -12.26 -7.59
C ILE A 40 -3.97 -12.64 -7.31
N TYR A 41 -3.76 -13.47 -6.29
CA TYR A 41 -2.42 -13.88 -5.87
C TYR A 41 -1.79 -14.91 -6.79
N HIS A 42 -0.49 -14.85 -6.93
CA HIS A 42 0.27 -15.93 -7.56
C HIS A 42 0.16 -17.22 -6.72
N ARG A 43 0.18 -18.38 -7.38
CA ARG A 43 -0.05 -19.68 -6.75
C ARG A 43 0.79 -19.91 -5.48
N GLY A 44 2.07 -19.53 -5.50
CA GLY A 44 2.98 -19.68 -4.35
C GLY A 44 2.73 -18.71 -3.19
N LYS A 45 1.77 -17.80 -3.34
CA LYS A 45 1.42 -16.78 -2.33
C LYS A 45 0.08 -17.05 -1.62
N LEU A 46 -0.62 -18.09 -2.03
CA LEU A 46 -1.90 -18.54 -1.45
C LEU A 46 -1.65 -19.36 -0.18
N THR A 47 -1.48 -18.70 0.95
CA THR A 47 -1.24 -19.35 2.24
C THR A 47 -2.48 -19.28 3.14
N VAL A 48 -2.60 -20.23 4.09
CA VAL A 48 -3.69 -20.24 5.08
C VAL A 48 -3.66 -18.95 5.90
N GLY A 49 -2.51 -18.55 6.42
CA GLY A 49 -2.38 -17.35 7.24
C GLY A 49 -2.75 -16.06 6.48
N ARG A 50 -2.47 -15.97 5.18
CA ARG A 50 -2.92 -14.84 4.35
C ARG A 50 -4.43 -14.83 4.22
N ARG A 51 -5.06 -15.97 3.96
CA ARG A 51 -6.51 -16.08 3.91
C ARG A 51 -7.15 -15.66 5.23
N GLU A 52 -6.70 -16.20 6.35
CA GLU A 52 -7.22 -15.89 7.70
C GLU A 52 -7.07 -14.39 8.03
N LYS A 53 -5.92 -13.80 7.71
CA LYS A 53 -5.70 -12.36 7.86
C LYS A 53 -6.71 -11.55 7.05
N LEU A 54 -6.93 -11.90 5.78
CA LEU A 54 -7.89 -11.21 4.92
C LEU A 54 -9.35 -11.44 5.36
N GLU A 55 -9.68 -12.63 5.88
CA GLU A 55 -10.98 -12.90 6.50
C GLU A 55 -11.24 -11.93 7.68
N ARG A 56 -10.23 -11.72 8.51
CA ARG A 56 -10.32 -10.74 9.60
C ARG A 56 -10.45 -9.31 9.07
N MET A 57 -9.64 -8.92 8.07
CA MET A 57 -9.70 -7.58 7.47
C MET A 57 -11.07 -7.28 6.87
N THR A 58 -11.69 -8.24 6.19
CA THR A 58 -13.02 -8.06 5.59
C THR A 58 -14.15 -8.05 6.63
N ALA A 59 -13.96 -8.72 7.76
CA ALA A 59 -14.90 -8.70 8.89
C ALA A 59 -14.82 -7.37 9.68
N GLU A 60 -13.69 -6.69 9.65
CA GLU A 60 -13.44 -5.41 10.33
C GLU A 60 -13.14 -4.30 9.30
N PRO A 61 -14.15 -3.81 8.54
CA PRO A 61 -13.92 -2.85 7.47
C PRO A 61 -13.38 -1.51 7.98
N VAL A 62 -12.42 -0.97 7.28
CA VAL A 62 -11.88 0.36 7.52
C VAL A 62 -12.58 1.37 6.62
N CYS A 63 -13.42 2.21 7.22
CA CYS A 63 -14.09 3.31 6.53
C CYS A 63 -13.18 4.55 6.51
N CYS A 64 -12.08 4.48 5.77
CA CYS A 64 -11.17 5.59 5.54
C CYS A 64 -11.03 5.77 4.03
N GLU A 65 -11.56 6.87 3.51
CA GLU A 65 -11.48 7.18 2.07
C GLU A 65 -10.02 7.21 1.61
N GLY A 66 -9.77 6.61 0.45
CA GLY A 66 -8.42 6.50 -0.11
C GLY A 66 -7.54 5.42 0.54
N VAL A 67 -8.10 4.50 1.31
CA VAL A 67 -7.44 3.28 1.76
C VAL A 67 -8.06 2.09 1.03
N CYS A 68 -7.27 1.42 0.18
CA CYS A 68 -7.72 0.26 -0.60
C CYS A 68 -7.85 -0.99 0.28
N TRP A 69 -8.71 -0.91 1.29
CA TRP A 69 -8.96 -2.00 2.22
C TRP A 69 -9.67 -3.17 1.56
N PRO A 70 -9.32 -4.44 1.87
CA PRO A 70 -10.06 -5.61 1.39
C PRO A 70 -11.55 -5.54 1.75
N LYS A 71 -12.42 -5.69 0.75
CA LYS A 71 -13.89 -5.67 0.92
C LYS A 71 -14.49 -7.05 1.03
N GLU A 72 -14.02 -7.99 0.22
CA GLU A 72 -14.45 -9.38 0.23
C GLU A 72 -13.37 -10.30 -0.35
N LEU A 73 -13.35 -11.55 0.11
CA LEU A 73 -12.49 -12.57 -0.45
C LEU A 73 -13.05 -13.09 -1.77
N LEU A 74 -12.16 -13.44 -2.68
CA LEU A 74 -12.50 -14.03 -3.97
C LEU A 74 -12.04 -15.49 -4.03
N ARG A 75 -12.87 -16.31 -4.67
CA ARG A 75 -12.66 -17.75 -4.87
C ARG A 75 -12.72 -18.10 -6.36
N ASP A 76 -12.06 -19.17 -6.75
CA ASP A 76 -12.23 -19.76 -8.07
C ASP A 76 -13.54 -20.58 -8.18
N ALA A 77 -13.78 -21.20 -9.34
CA ALA A 77 -14.97 -22.01 -9.59
C ALA A 77 -15.03 -23.28 -8.69
N GLU A 78 -13.90 -23.75 -8.20
CA GLU A 78 -13.77 -24.87 -7.29
C GLU A 78 -13.93 -24.46 -5.80
N GLY A 79 -14.12 -23.16 -5.52
CA GLY A 79 -14.28 -22.61 -4.18
C GLY A 79 -12.97 -22.33 -3.45
N ASN A 80 -11.81 -22.47 -4.09
CA ASN A 80 -10.54 -22.16 -3.48
C ASN A 80 -10.32 -20.66 -3.40
N PHE A 81 -9.73 -20.19 -2.30
CA PHE A 81 -9.30 -18.79 -2.15
C PHE A 81 -8.25 -18.43 -3.20
N VAL A 82 -8.46 -17.32 -3.91
CA VAL A 82 -7.55 -16.83 -4.97
C VAL A 82 -7.13 -15.38 -4.77
N GLY A 83 -7.86 -14.60 -3.98
CA GLY A 83 -7.57 -13.18 -3.80
C GLY A 83 -8.68 -12.42 -3.09
N TYR A 84 -8.74 -11.12 -3.33
CA TYR A 84 -9.74 -10.24 -2.73
C TYR A 84 -10.12 -9.08 -3.65
N ARG A 85 -11.27 -8.49 -3.37
CA ARG A 85 -11.80 -7.28 -4.02
C ARG A 85 -11.53 -6.06 -3.16
N MET A 86 -11.20 -4.94 -3.79
CA MET A 86 -10.99 -3.64 -3.13
C MET A 86 -11.40 -2.48 -4.04
N GLU A 87 -11.40 -1.26 -3.51
CA GLU A 87 -11.58 -0.07 -4.33
C GLU A 87 -10.42 0.12 -5.31
N ARG A 88 -10.74 0.67 -6.47
CA ARG A 88 -9.73 1.05 -7.45
C ARG A 88 -9.09 2.37 -7.03
N ALA A 89 -7.80 2.34 -6.71
CA ALA A 89 -7.03 3.54 -6.45
C ALA A 89 -6.91 4.43 -7.67
N ARG A 90 -6.73 5.72 -7.44
CA ARG A 90 -6.49 6.74 -8.45
C ARG A 90 -5.19 7.47 -8.16
N GLY A 91 -4.65 8.17 -9.15
CA GLY A 91 -3.46 9.01 -9.00
C GLY A 91 -2.17 8.34 -9.46
N THR A 92 -1.07 9.00 -9.15
CA THR A 92 0.30 8.58 -9.49
C THR A 92 1.09 8.30 -8.22
N GLU A 93 1.90 7.25 -8.22
CA GLU A 93 2.78 6.92 -7.09
C GLU A 93 3.62 8.12 -6.66
N LEU A 94 3.71 8.39 -5.36
CA LEU A 94 4.48 9.52 -4.82
C LEU A 94 5.91 9.56 -5.37
N GLN A 95 6.56 8.40 -5.45
CA GLN A 95 7.92 8.30 -5.95
C GLN A 95 8.06 8.82 -7.38
N ARG A 96 7.09 8.51 -8.24
CA ARG A 96 7.11 8.91 -9.65
C ARG A 96 6.71 10.35 -9.85
N ALA A 97 5.82 10.86 -9.00
CA ALA A 97 5.25 12.20 -9.18
C ALA A 97 6.04 13.32 -8.48
N LEU A 98 6.68 13.04 -7.32
CA LEU A 98 7.14 14.09 -6.41
C LEU A 98 8.62 14.00 -6.01
N PHE A 99 9.30 12.90 -6.23
CA PHE A 99 10.65 12.68 -5.69
C PHE A 99 11.77 13.31 -6.53
N THR A 100 11.45 13.88 -7.67
CA THR A 100 12.38 14.69 -8.44
C THR A 100 11.69 15.98 -8.86
N ARG A 101 12.46 17.06 -8.97
CA ARG A 101 11.90 18.34 -9.39
C ARG A 101 11.27 18.28 -10.80
N PRO A 102 11.87 17.63 -11.80
CA PRO A 102 11.24 17.47 -13.11
C PRO A 102 9.92 16.68 -13.04
N ALA A 103 9.82 15.66 -12.21
CA ALA A 103 8.59 14.88 -12.05
C ALA A 103 7.49 15.72 -11.41
N LEU A 104 7.80 16.48 -10.35
CA LEU A 104 6.86 17.40 -9.72
C LEU A 104 6.34 18.45 -10.73
N GLU A 105 7.22 19.07 -11.50
CA GLU A 105 6.86 20.07 -12.51
C GLU A 105 6.02 19.47 -13.65
N ALA A 106 6.28 18.20 -14.02
CA ALA A 106 5.51 17.50 -15.05
C ALA A 106 4.10 17.09 -14.61
N HIS A 107 3.97 16.58 -13.37
CA HIS A 107 2.68 16.08 -12.86
C HIS A 107 1.85 17.16 -12.19
N PHE A 108 2.50 18.11 -11.50
CA PHE A 108 1.85 19.15 -10.68
C PHE A 108 2.50 20.51 -10.87
N PRO A 109 2.46 21.08 -12.08
CA PRO A 109 3.22 22.30 -12.43
C PRO A 109 2.83 23.54 -11.60
N ASN A 110 1.64 23.54 -11.02
CA ASN A 110 1.11 24.67 -10.25
C ASN A 110 1.26 24.50 -8.73
N TRP A 111 1.85 23.40 -8.26
CA TRP A 111 1.99 23.15 -6.81
C TRP A 111 3.01 24.09 -6.19
N LYS A 112 2.66 24.54 -4.99
CA LYS A 112 3.48 25.38 -4.12
C LYS A 112 3.91 24.60 -2.90
N LYS A 113 4.78 25.18 -2.09
CA LYS A 113 5.17 24.60 -0.80
C LYS A 113 3.97 24.30 0.11
N ALA A 114 2.95 25.16 0.07
CA ALA A 114 1.72 24.94 0.85
C ALA A 114 0.99 23.65 0.45
N ASP A 115 0.99 23.32 -0.84
CA ASP A 115 0.37 22.07 -1.34
C ASP A 115 1.14 20.85 -0.87
N MET A 116 2.48 20.92 -0.81
CA MET A 116 3.31 19.85 -0.24
C MET A 116 3.07 19.66 1.26
N VAL A 117 2.91 20.76 2.01
CA VAL A 117 2.56 20.70 3.44
C VAL A 117 1.18 20.07 3.61
N GLN A 118 0.20 20.50 2.82
CA GLN A 118 -1.14 19.94 2.85
C GLN A 118 -1.13 18.44 2.52
N LEU A 119 -0.37 18.02 1.52
CA LEU A 119 -0.20 16.60 1.20
C LEU A 119 0.36 15.80 2.40
N CYS A 120 1.40 16.33 3.07
CA CYS A 120 1.97 15.71 4.26
C CYS A 120 0.92 15.57 5.37
N ILE A 121 0.09 16.59 5.59
CA ILE A 121 -1.02 16.56 6.56
C ILE A 121 -2.02 15.46 6.17
N THR A 122 -2.44 15.43 4.90
CA THR A 122 -3.40 14.43 4.40
C THR A 122 -2.89 12.99 4.58
N ILE A 123 -1.61 12.76 4.34
CA ILE A 123 -0.97 11.44 4.58
C ILE A 123 -0.99 11.10 6.07
N LEU A 124 -0.58 12.04 6.93
CA LEU A 124 -0.56 11.85 8.38
C LEU A 124 -1.93 11.57 8.96
N GLU A 125 -2.96 12.29 8.53
CA GLU A 125 -4.35 12.07 8.99
C GLU A 125 -4.81 10.66 8.72
N LYS A 126 -4.51 10.10 7.53
CA LYS A 126 -4.85 8.71 7.20
C LYS A 126 -4.05 7.69 8.04
N ILE A 127 -2.76 7.93 8.23
CA ILE A 127 -1.93 7.06 9.09
C ILE A 127 -2.46 7.09 10.53
N CYS A 128 -2.75 8.27 11.07
CA CYS A 128 -3.33 8.41 12.42
C CYS A 128 -4.69 7.70 12.54
N ALA A 129 -5.54 7.77 11.51
CA ALA A 129 -6.81 7.07 11.50
C ALA A 129 -6.65 5.54 11.51
N LEU A 130 -5.62 5.01 10.85
CA LEU A 130 -5.27 3.58 10.88
C LEU A 130 -4.67 3.18 12.23
N HIS A 131 -3.73 3.97 12.77
CA HIS A 131 -3.15 3.75 14.11
C HIS A 131 -4.22 3.74 15.21
N GLY A 132 -5.19 4.66 15.15
CA GLY A 132 -6.32 4.70 16.08
C GLY A 132 -7.19 3.43 16.08
N ARG A 133 -6.99 2.54 15.10
CA ARG A 133 -7.61 1.21 15.00
C ARG A 133 -6.64 0.07 15.31
N GLY A 134 -5.44 0.37 15.75
CA GLY A 134 -4.38 -0.60 16.01
C GLY A 134 -3.79 -1.22 14.74
N ILE A 135 -3.92 -0.54 13.60
CA ILE A 135 -3.38 -0.98 12.31
C ILE A 135 -2.05 -0.28 12.08
N ILE A 136 -1.00 -1.04 11.82
CA ILE A 136 0.33 -0.54 11.45
C ILE A 136 0.57 -0.85 9.97
N LEU A 137 0.96 0.14 9.16
CA LEU A 137 1.20 -0.05 7.74
C LEU A 137 2.40 -0.98 7.51
N GLY A 138 3.46 -0.80 8.30
CA GLY A 138 4.65 -1.62 8.31
C GLY A 138 5.62 -1.36 7.16
N ASP A 139 5.17 -1.37 5.92
CA ASP A 139 5.98 -1.00 4.75
C ASP A 139 5.52 0.37 4.21
N ILE A 140 5.87 1.43 4.92
CA ILE A 140 5.71 2.79 4.40
C ILE A 140 6.68 2.97 3.25
N ASN A 141 6.11 3.04 2.06
CA ASN A 141 6.84 3.08 0.80
C ASN A 141 6.16 4.08 -0.15
N PRO A 142 6.89 5.03 -0.74
CA PRO A 142 6.31 6.01 -1.66
C PRO A 142 5.74 5.41 -2.96
N LEU A 143 5.97 4.12 -3.24
CA LEU A 143 5.30 3.37 -4.32
C LEU A 143 3.90 2.89 -3.91
N ASN A 144 3.63 2.77 -2.60
CA ASN A 144 2.35 2.29 -2.06
C ASN A 144 1.38 3.43 -1.70
N ILE A 145 1.72 4.67 -2.04
CA ILE A 145 0.87 5.85 -1.86
C ILE A 145 0.75 6.56 -3.20
N LEU A 146 -0.47 6.69 -3.70
CA LEU A 146 -0.78 7.40 -4.93
C LEU A 146 -1.33 8.78 -4.59
N VAL A 147 -0.90 9.80 -5.32
CA VAL A 147 -1.34 11.18 -5.15
C VAL A 147 -2.21 11.63 -6.33
N VAL A 148 -3.35 12.21 -6.00
CA VAL A 148 -4.26 12.86 -6.95
C VAL A 148 -4.19 14.37 -6.78
N SER A 149 -4.23 14.84 -5.54
CA SER A 149 -4.18 16.24 -5.14
C SER A 149 -3.55 16.39 -3.75
N PRO A 150 -3.29 17.60 -3.24
CA PRO A 150 -2.81 17.80 -1.88
C PRO A 150 -3.74 17.23 -0.80
N THR A 151 -5.02 17.08 -1.11
CA THR A 151 -6.06 16.60 -0.20
C THR A 151 -6.62 15.22 -0.55
N GLU A 152 -6.13 14.60 -1.64
CA GLU A 152 -6.55 13.26 -2.06
C GLU A 152 -5.36 12.36 -2.31
N VAL A 153 -5.20 11.35 -1.48
CA VAL A 153 -4.21 10.27 -1.64
C VAL A 153 -4.86 8.91 -1.48
N TRP A 154 -4.25 7.90 -2.10
CA TRP A 154 -4.69 6.52 -2.05
C TRP A 154 -3.58 5.62 -1.53
N PHE A 155 -3.87 4.87 -0.48
CA PHE A 155 -2.99 3.86 0.09
C PHE A 155 -3.34 2.51 -0.53
N VAL A 156 -2.37 1.89 -1.17
CA VAL A 156 -2.51 0.59 -1.83
C VAL A 156 -1.71 -0.48 -1.10
N ASP A 157 -1.90 -1.74 -1.48
CA ASP A 157 -1.21 -2.91 -0.90
C ASP A 157 -1.50 -3.12 0.60
N CYS A 158 -2.72 -2.75 1.01
CA CYS A 158 -3.14 -2.77 2.42
C CYS A 158 -3.23 -4.19 3.01
N ASP A 159 -3.27 -5.23 2.20
CA ASP A 159 -3.23 -6.62 2.65
C ASP A 159 -1.91 -7.01 3.33
N SER A 160 -0.86 -6.24 3.12
CA SER A 160 0.40 -6.39 3.85
C SER A 160 0.38 -5.81 5.27
N TYR A 161 -0.52 -4.89 5.60
CA TYR A 161 -0.56 -4.18 6.88
C TYR A 161 -0.62 -5.13 8.07
N GLN A 162 -0.05 -4.71 9.19
CA GLN A 162 -0.15 -5.42 10.45
C GLN A 162 -1.51 -5.15 11.09
N ILE A 163 -2.23 -6.22 11.43
CA ILE A 163 -3.49 -6.18 12.16
C ILE A 163 -3.49 -7.24 13.26
N GLY A 164 -3.81 -6.84 14.50
CA GLY A 164 -3.78 -7.77 15.63
C GLY A 164 -2.46 -8.55 15.69
N ASP A 165 -2.53 -9.89 15.69
CA ASP A 165 -1.37 -10.78 15.76
C ASP A 165 -0.76 -11.12 14.38
N TYR A 166 -1.27 -10.53 13.30
CA TYR A 166 -0.74 -10.73 11.95
C TYR A 166 0.27 -9.64 11.62
N PRO A 167 1.58 -9.94 11.57
CA PRO A 167 2.61 -8.95 11.25
C PRO A 167 2.53 -8.48 9.81
N CYS A 168 3.15 -7.33 9.52
CA CYS A 168 3.50 -6.94 8.16
C CYS A 168 4.81 -7.62 7.77
N PRO A 169 4.82 -8.60 6.84
CA PRO A 169 5.99 -9.43 6.55
C PRO A 169 7.02 -8.76 5.64
N VAL A 170 6.73 -7.56 5.18
CA VAL A 170 7.54 -6.81 4.21
C VAL A 170 8.04 -5.49 4.78
N GLY A 171 9.02 -4.87 4.14
CA GLY A 171 9.54 -3.57 4.51
C GLY A 171 10.66 -3.14 3.56
N THR A 172 10.78 -1.84 3.37
CA THR A 172 11.79 -1.21 2.54
C THR A 172 12.89 -0.66 3.43
N VAL A 173 14.13 -1.12 3.26
CA VAL A 173 15.27 -0.83 4.16
C VAL A 173 15.43 0.67 4.44
N ARG A 174 15.32 1.51 3.40
CA ARG A 174 15.44 2.97 3.53
C ARG A 174 14.43 3.60 4.51
N PHE A 175 13.27 2.98 4.65
CA PHE A 175 12.18 3.42 5.54
C PHE A 175 12.06 2.58 6.81
N THR A 176 13.00 1.66 7.03
CA THR A 176 12.97 0.76 8.19
C THR A 176 13.79 1.37 9.34
N ALA A 177 13.18 1.48 10.52
CA ALA A 177 13.85 1.96 11.72
C ALA A 177 15.08 1.11 12.05
N PRO A 178 16.23 1.73 12.43
CA PRO A 178 17.50 1.04 12.62
C PRO A 178 17.43 -0.17 13.55
N GLU A 179 16.64 -0.09 14.62
CA GLU A 179 16.51 -1.13 15.65
C GLU A 179 15.80 -2.40 15.16
N ILE A 180 15.09 -2.33 14.03
CA ILE A 180 14.41 -3.49 13.43
C ILE A 180 14.99 -3.90 12.08
N GLN A 181 16.04 -3.23 11.59
CA GLN A 181 16.76 -3.65 10.39
C GLN A 181 17.36 -5.04 10.57
N LYS A 182 17.51 -5.79 9.48
CA LYS A 182 18.05 -7.16 9.45
C LYS A 182 17.23 -8.20 10.23
N ARG A 183 16.05 -7.84 10.74
CA ARG A 183 15.11 -8.80 11.34
C ARG A 183 14.18 -9.36 10.26
N ASN A 184 13.69 -10.58 10.46
CA ASN A 184 12.61 -11.12 9.63
C ASN A 184 11.29 -10.49 10.10
N PHE A 185 10.69 -9.67 9.25
CA PHE A 185 9.48 -8.92 9.59
C PHE A 185 8.23 -9.79 9.82
N ALA A 186 8.25 -11.05 9.38
CA ALA A 186 7.17 -11.99 9.65
C ALA A 186 7.16 -12.51 11.10
N ASP A 187 8.25 -12.32 11.86
CA ASP A 187 8.46 -12.97 13.16
C ASP A 187 8.14 -12.05 14.36
N PHE A 188 7.75 -10.81 14.13
CA PHE A 188 7.45 -9.86 15.22
C PHE A 188 6.43 -8.80 14.80
N LEU A 189 5.78 -8.22 15.80
CA LEU A 189 4.89 -7.08 15.59
C LEU A 189 5.68 -5.77 15.71
N ARG A 190 5.49 -4.87 14.73
CA ARG A 190 6.01 -3.51 14.79
C ARG A 190 5.18 -2.66 15.72
N THR A 191 5.81 -1.61 16.24
CA THR A 191 5.17 -0.58 17.05
C THR A 191 4.95 0.70 16.24
N GLU A 192 4.07 1.58 16.71
CA GLU A 192 3.93 2.92 16.14
C GLU A 192 5.27 3.69 16.15
N GLY A 193 6.13 3.46 17.15
CA GLY A 193 7.47 4.04 17.22
C GLY A 193 8.36 3.61 16.04
N ASN A 194 8.33 2.32 15.66
CA ASN A 194 9.06 1.87 14.48
C ASN A 194 8.50 2.51 13.20
N GLU A 195 7.18 2.69 13.12
CA GLU A 195 6.53 3.30 11.96
C GLU A 195 6.76 4.81 11.89
N ALA A 196 6.85 5.49 13.04
CA ALA A 196 7.13 6.93 13.11
C ALA A 196 8.46 7.30 12.40
N PHE A 197 9.47 6.44 12.48
CA PHE A 197 10.71 6.60 11.74
C PHE A 197 10.48 6.60 10.21
N ALA A 198 9.71 5.64 9.73
CA ALA A 198 9.37 5.53 8.30
C ALA A 198 8.56 6.73 7.82
N VAL A 199 7.58 7.16 8.62
CA VAL A 199 6.75 8.35 8.35
C VAL A 199 7.63 9.60 8.29
N ALA A 200 8.47 9.84 9.28
CA ALA A 200 9.36 11.00 9.31
C ALA A 200 10.29 11.03 8.08
N THR A 201 10.84 9.87 7.70
CA THR A 201 11.68 9.73 6.50
C THR A 201 10.91 10.08 5.24
N LEU A 202 9.68 9.57 5.08
CA LEU A 202 8.82 9.87 3.94
C LEU A 202 8.50 11.36 3.84
N LEU A 203 8.06 11.97 4.95
CA LEU A 203 7.71 13.40 4.99
C LEU A 203 8.92 14.28 4.68
N PHE A 204 10.11 13.94 5.20
CA PHE A 204 11.34 14.64 4.87
C PHE A 204 11.61 14.59 3.36
N MET A 205 11.48 13.42 2.74
CA MET A 205 11.70 13.23 1.30
C MET A 205 10.65 13.93 0.43
N LEU A 206 9.44 14.13 0.93
CA LEU A 206 8.40 14.93 0.24
C LEU A 206 8.72 16.42 0.33
N MET A 207 9.14 16.92 1.50
CA MET A 207 9.47 18.34 1.69
C MET A 207 10.77 18.76 1.00
N LEU A 208 11.70 17.82 0.84
CA LEU A 208 12.98 17.98 0.15
C LEU A 208 13.07 16.94 -0.97
N PRO A 209 12.49 17.21 -2.16
CA PRO A 209 12.19 16.21 -3.16
C PRO A 209 13.28 15.15 -3.38
N GLY A 210 12.98 13.93 -2.95
CA GLY A 210 13.84 12.75 -3.10
C GLY A 210 15.11 12.71 -2.24
N LYS A 211 15.39 13.74 -1.44
CA LYS A 211 16.58 13.73 -0.56
C LYS A 211 16.33 12.84 0.66
N SER A 212 17.19 11.84 0.85
CA SER A 212 17.18 11.06 2.09
C SER A 212 17.67 11.92 3.27
N PRO A 213 17.06 11.83 4.47
CA PRO A 213 17.53 12.52 5.66
C PRO A 213 18.96 12.11 6.09
N TYR A 214 19.40 10.93 5.60
CA TYR A 214 20.74 10.38 5.91
C TYR A 214 21.74 10.55 4.76
N ALA A 215 21.38 11.22 3.66
CA ALA A 215 22.31 11.54 2.59
C ALA A 215 23.22 12.68 3.07
N GLN A 216 24.51 12.37 3.26
CA GLN A 216 25.53 13.38 3.54
C GLN A 216 26.05 13.97 2.22
N GLU A 217 26.36 15.26 2.20
CA GLU A 217 27.09 15.85 1.08
C GLU A 217 28.46 15.16 0.97
N GLY A 218 28.71 14.52 -0.18
CA GLY A 218 29.96 13.80 -0.44
C GLY A 218 30.04 12.39 0.11
N GLY A 219 28.99 11.88 0.75
CA GLY A 219 28.87 10.49 1.19
C GLY A 219 28.33 9.62 0.06
N GLY A 220 29.04 8.55 -0.30
CA GLY A 220 28.52 7.53 -1.20
C GLY A 220 27.27 6.87 -0.63
N ASP A 221 26.50 6.21 -1.52
CA ASP A 221 25.34 5.41 -1.14
C ASP A 221 25.69 4.51 0.05
N LEU A 222 24.93 4.64 1.12
CA LEU A 222 24.86 3.62 2.15
C LEU A 222 24.06 2.45 1.55
N SER A 223 24.78 1.56 0.88
CA SER A 223 24.26 0.29 0.37
C SER A 223 23.94 -0.68 1.50
#